data_08525f12aaa7a6ec7b57acb8ff711a12
#
_entry.id   08525f12aaa7a6ec7b57acb8ff711a12
#
_cell.length_a   1.000
_cell.length_b   1.000
_cell.length_c   1.000
_cell.angle_alpha   90.00
_cell.angle_beta   90.00
_cell.angle_gamma   90.00
#
_symmetry.space_group_name_H-M   'P 1'
#
loop_
_entity.id
_entity.type
_entity.pdbx_description
1 polymer ?
#
loop_
_entity_poly.entity_id
_entity_poly.type
_entity_poly.pdbx_seq_one_letter_code
_entity_poly.pdbx_strand_id
1 'polypeptide(L)'
;MSEAASFGLSCEALSVDAGSVRAALEGGAVLVCNVGPGDFTDNGHFFVVTGIDGDGNLRINDPYSAERSNRAWDVDTVLGQTKALWAYRLA
;
A
#
# COMPACT_ATOMS: atom_id res chain seq x y z
N MET A 1 13.44 9.93 1.82
CA MET A 1 12.81 9.63 0.51
C MET A 1 13.29 10.51 -0.64
N SER A 2 14.27 11.38 -0.39
CA SER A 2 14.84 12.25 -1.43
C SER A 2 15.52 11.47 -2.56
N GLU A 3 16.05 10.28 -2.27
CA GLU A 3 16.69 9.45 -3.29
C GLU A 3 15.69 8.97 -4.35
N ALA A 4 14.46 8.65 -3.97
CA ALA A 4 13.44 8.24 -4.92
C ALA A 4 13.13 9.35 -5.92
N ALA A 5 13.08 10.60 -5.48
CA ALA A 5 12.86 11.74 -6.35
C ALA A 5 14.02 11.95 -7.33
N SER A 6 15.27 11.70 -6.90
CA SER A 6 16.44 11.86 -7.76
C SER A 6 16.52 10.81 -8.88
N PHE A 7 15.75 9.73 -8.79
CA PHE A 7 15.64 8.70 -9.82
C PHE A 7 14.37 8.82 -10.67
N GLY A 8 13.71 9.97 -10.64
CA GLY A 8 12.49 10.19 -11.40
C GLY A 8 11.23 9.69 -10.73
N LEU A 9 11.32 9.36 -9.45
CA LEU A 9 10.17 8.96 -8.64
C LEU A 9 9.84 10.05 -7.64
N SER A 10 8.56 10.26 -7.37
CA SER A 10 8.11 11.06 -6.26
C SER A 10 7.57 10.15 -5.16
N CYS A 11 7.75 10.57 -3.91
CA CYS A 11 7.27 9.86 -2.75
C CYS A 11 6.61 10.83 -1.80
N GLU A 12 5.40 10.52 -1.34
CA GLU A 12 4.75 11.33 -0.32
C GLU A 12 4.09 10.45 0.73
N ALA A 13 4.13 10.88 1.98
CA ALA A 13 3.40 10.23 3.05
C ALA A 13 1.90 10.51 2.87
N LEU A 14 1.08 9.49 3.02
CA LEU A 14 -0.37 9.60 2.90
C LEU A 14 -1.05 9.47 4.25
N SER A 15 -2.23 10.07 4.36
CA SER A 15 -3.14 9.77 5.46
C SER A 15 -3.60 8.33 5.36
N VAL A 16 -3.75 7.66 6.49
CA VAL A 16 -4.21 6.27 6.54
C VAL A 16 -5.74 6.25 6.50
N ASP A 17 -6.29 6.48 5.32
CA ASP A 17 -7.74 6.47 5.11
C ASP A 17 -8.06 5.97 3.68
N ALA A 18 -9.26 5.43 3.51
CA ALA A 18 -9.67 4.82 2.25
C ALA A 18 -9.72 5.82 1.09
N GLY A 19 -10.11 7.06 1.34
CA GLY A 19 -10.17 8.09 0.32
C GLY A 19 -8.79 8.42 -0.26
N SER A 20 -7.79 8.60 0.62
CA SER A 20 -6.42 8.88 0.21
C SER A 20 -5.82 7.72 -0.56
N VAL A 21 -6.04 6.49 -0.11
CA VAL A 21 -5.55 5.28 -0.77
C VAL A 21 -6.16 5.15 -2.16
N ARG A 22 -7.46 5.29 -2.27
CA ARG A 22 -8.17 5.17 -3.54
C ARG A 22 -7.71 6.23 -4.54
N ALA A 23 -7.63 7.48 -4.11
CA ALA A 23 -7.21 8.57 -4.97
C ALA A 23 -5.77 8.37 -5.49
N ALA A 24 -4.85 7.91 -4.64
CA ALA A 24 -3.48 7.65 -5.03
C ALA A 24 -3.40 6.52 -6.07
N LEU A 25 -4.10 5.41 -5.84
CA LEU A 25 -4.10 4.27 -6.75
C LEU A 25 -4.76 4.62 -8.09
N GLU A 26 -5.85 5.36 -8.08
CA GLU A 26 -6.51 5.81 -9.30
C GLU A 26 -5.63 6.78 -10.09
N GLY A 27 -4.77 7.53 -9.39
CA GLY A 27 -3.80 8.42 -10.00
C GLY A 27 -2.54 7.74 -10.53
N GLY A 28 -2.46 6.42 -10.43
CA GLY A 28 -1.34 5.65 -10.96
C GLY A 28 -0.19 5.41 -9.98
N ALA A 29 -0.38 5.75 -8.71
CA ALA A 29 0.63 5.48 -7.69
C ALA A 29 0.64 4.02 -7.27
N VAL A 30 1.77 3.55 -6.75
CA VAL A 30 1.84 2.34 -5.93
C VAL A 30 2.08 2.76 -4.50
N LEU A 31 1.61 1.97 -3.55
CA LEU A 31 1.72 2.33 -2.14
C LEU A 31 2.63 1.35 -1.42
N VAL A 32 3.41 1.87 -0.48
CA VAL A 32 4.14 1.04 0.49
C VAL A 32 3.41 1.17 1.81
N CYS A 33 3.00 0.04 2.36
CA CYS A 33 2.29 -0.03 3.64
C CYS A 33 3.19 -0.60 4.72
N ASN A 34 3.24 0.07 5.86
CA ASN A 34 3.85 -0.46 7.07
C ASN A 34 2.72 -0.87 8.01
N VAL A 35 2.56 -2.17 8.23
CA VAL A 35 1.50 -2.70 9.08
C VAL A 35 2.06 -3.20 10.41
N GLY A 36 1.23 -3.09 11.45
CA GLY A 36 1.52 -3.66 12.75
C GLY A 36 0.98 -5.08 12.88
N PRO A 37 0.95 -5.63 14.10
CA PRO A 37 0.42 -6.99 14.32
C PRO A 37 -1.00 -7.14 13.81
N GLY A 38 -1.28 -8.27 13.15
CA GLY A 38 -2.57 -8.57 12.57
C GLY A 38 -2.48 -9.68 11.55
N ASP A 39 -3.22 -9.54 10.46
CA ASP A 39 -3.33 -10.58 9.44
C ASP A 39 -2.06 -10.81 8.64
N PHE A 40 -1.13 -9.84 8.63
CA PHE A 40 0.08 -9.90 7.83
C PHE A 40 1.32 -10.30 8.62
N THR A 41 1.33 -10.07 9.90
CA THR A 41 2.52 -10.27 10.73
C THR A 41 2.15 -10.29 12.19
N ASP A 42 3.00 -10.91 13.02
CA ASP A 42 2.88 -10.87 14.47
C ASP A 42 3.58 -9.65 15.08
N ASN A 43 4.48 -9.01 14.33
CA ASN A 43 5.32 -7.90 14.81
C ASN A 43 5.14 -6.63 13.98
N GLY A 44 5.73 -6.59 12.82
CA GLY A 44 5.66 -5.48 11.88
C GLY A 44 6.11 -5.97 10.52
N HIS A 45 5.59 -5.33 9.46
CA HIS A 45 5.81 -5.81 8.11
C HIS A 45 5.55 -4.71 7.10
N PHE A 46 6.23 -4.79 5.96
CA PHE A 46 6.01 -3.90 4.82
C PHE A 46 5.54 -4.70 3.62
N PHE A 47 4.58 -4.16 2.88
CA PHE A 47 4.22 -4.70 1.58
C PHE A 47 3.79 -3.57 0.65
N VAL A 48 3.66 -3.89 -0.63
CA VAL A 48 3.28 -2.92 -1.66
C VAL A 48 1.83 -3.14 -2.06
N VAL A 49 1.06 -2.06 -2.16
CA VAL A 49 -0.28 -2.09 -2.73
C VAL A 49 -0.13 -1.65 -4.18
N THR A 50 -0.49 -2.55 -5.11
CA THR A 50 -0.26 -2.34 -6.54
C THR A 50 -1.48 -1.83 -7.29
N GLY A 51 -2.65 -1.95 -6.70
CA GLY A 51 -3.87 -1.49 -7.35
C GLY A 51 -5.12 -1.72 -6.53
N ILE A 52 -6.23 -1.31 -7.12
CA ILE A 52 -7.56 -1.51 -6.56
C ILE A 52 -8.39 -2.19 -7.66
N ASP A 53 -9.16 -3.21 -7.30
CA ASP A 53 -9.96 -3.94 -8.28
C ASP A 53 -11.35 -3.30 -8.48
N GLY A 54 -12.15 -3.89 -9.36
CA GLY A 54 -13.48 -3.37 -9.68
C GLY A 54 -14.47 -3.40 -8.52
N ASP A 55 -14.20 -4.19 -7.49
CA ASP A 55 -15.01 -4.28 -6.28
C ASP A 55 -14.53 -3.32 -5.18
N GLY A 56 -13.46 -2.57 -5.44
CA GLY A 56 -12.90 -1.65 -4.47
C GLY A 56 -11.94 -2.28 -3.46
N ASN A 57 -11.50 -3.51 -3.72
CA ASN A 57 -10.55 -4.22 -2.87
C ASN A 57 -9.11 -3.99 -3.35
N LEU A 58 -8.17 -4.06 -2.41
CA LEU A 58 -6.76 -3.83 -2.72
C LEU A 58 -6.08 -5.07 -3.26
N ARG A 59 -5.21 -4.86 -4.24
CA ARG A 59 -4.28 -5.88 -4.74
C ARG A 59 -2.91 -5.54 -4.17
N ILE A 60 -2.24 -6.53 -3.59
CA ILE A 60 -0.95 -6.31 -2.94
C ILE A 60 0.13 -7.23 -3.50
N ASN A 61 1.38 -6.84 -3.27
CA ASN A 61 2.54 -7.68 -3.47
C ASN A 61 3.25 -7.76 -2.12
N ASP A 62 3.12 -8.90 -1.45
CA ASP A 62 3.74 -9.17 -0.16
C ASP A 62 4.97 -10.05 -0.42
N PRO A 63 6.19 -9.55 -0.15
CA PRO A 63 7.41 -10.29 -0.47
C PRO A 63 7.57 -11.60 0.32
N TYR A 64 6.82 -11.78 1.38
CA TYR A 64 6.91 -12.98 2.21
C TYR A 64 5.73 -13.95 2.03
N SER A 65 4.79 -13.64 1.13
CA SER A 65 3.61 -14.50 0.98
C SER A 65 2.99 -14.38 -0.41
N ALA A 66 3.13 -15.45 -1.20
CA ALA A 66 2.44 -15.55 -2.48
C ALA A 66 0.92 -15.65 -2.28
N GLU A 67 0.48 -16.32 -1.23
CA GLU A 67 -0.94 -16.44 -0.92
C GLU A 67 -1.58 -15.07 -0.68
N ARG A 68 -0.95 -14.22 0.13
CA ARG A 68 -1.44 -12.87 0.37
C ARG A 68 -1.43 -12.02 -0.90
N SER A 69 -0.43 -12.21 -1.76
CA SER A 69 -0.31 -11.49 -3.01
C SER A 69 -1.35 -11.90 -4.05
N ASN A 70 -1.88 -13.10 -3.93
CA ASN A 70 -2.82 -13.67 -4.91
C ASN A 70 -4.29 -13.45 -4.56
N ARG A 71 -4.59 -12.74 -3.47
CA ARG A 71 -5.98 -12.47 -3.09
C ARG A 71 -6.24 -10.97 -3.02
N ALA A 72 -7.51 -10.61 -3.15
CA ALA A 72 -7.97 -9.23 -2.93
C ALA A 72 -8.15 -9.00 -1.43
N TRP A 73 -7.84 -7.79 -0.98
CA TRP A 73 -7.93 -7.42 0.43
C TRP A 73 -8.91 -6.27 0.62
N ASP A 74 -9.78 -6.41 1.60
CA ASP A 74 -10.69 -5.33 2.00
C ASP A 74 -9.87 -4.12 2.47
N VAL A 75 -10.23 -2.94 1.97
CA VAL A 75 -9.52 -1.70 2.30
C VAL A 75 -9.49 -1.44 3.80
N ASP A 76 -10.64 -1.58 4.47
CA ASP A 76 -10.72 -1.30 5.90
C ASP A 76 -9.92 -2.28 6.73
N THR A 77 -9.86 -3.55 6.31
CA THR A 77 -9.05 -4.57 6.98
C THR A 77 -7.56 -4.20 6.91
N VAL A 78 -7.09 -3.78 5.74
CA VAL A 78 -5.68 -3.38 5.57
C VAL A 78 -5.38 -2.10 6.35
N LEU A 79 -6.23 -1.08 6.23
CA LEU A 79 -6.00 0.22 6.89
C LEU A 79 -6.09 0.13 8.40
N GLY A 80 -6.92 -0.77 8.93
CA GLY A 80 -7.01 -1.00 10.37
C GLY A 80 -5.72 -1.50 10.98
N GLN A 81 -4.83 -2.08 10.18
CA GLN A 81 -3.52 -2.61 10.62
C GLN A 81 -2.37 -1.71 10.19
N THR A 82 -2.61 -0.71 9.35
CA THR A 82 -1.58 0.13 8.76
C THR A 82 -1.17 1.23 9.72
N LYS A 83 0.14 1.34 9.97
CA LYS A 83 0.73 2.39 10.80
C LYS A 83 1.14 3.60 9.97
N ALA A 84 1.59 3.37 8.75
CA ALA A 84 2.07 4.42 7.85
C ALA A 84 1.94 3.97 6.40
N LEU A 85 1.72 4.93 5.51
CA LEU A 85 1.60 4.73 4.08
C LEU A 85 2.42 5.74 3.33
N TRP A 86 3.03 5.32 2.23
CA TRP A 86 3.71 6.22 1.30
C TRP A 86 3.25 5.90 -0.12
N ALA A 87 3.01 6.96 -0.90
CA ALA A 87 2.68 6.83 -2.32
C ALA A 87 3.91 7.11 -3.17
N TYR A 88 4.17 6.25 -4.13
CA TYR A 88 5.26 6.38 -5.09
C TYR A 88 4.69 6.48 -6.50
N ARG A 89 5.13 7.49 -7.25
CA ARG A 89 4.74 7.69 -8.65
C ARG A 89 5.93 8.18 -9.43
N LEU A 90 5.85 8.03 -10.77
CA LEU A 90 6.83 8.62 -11.65
C LEU A 90 6.71 10.14 -11.61
N ALA A 91 7.83 10.79 -11.41
CA ALA A 91 7.90 12.24 -11.34
C ALA A 91 7.65 12.88 -12.72
#